data_2709a70f849b9a273b7eb73c6e8ec1c3
#
_entry.id   2709a70f849b9a273b7eb73c6e8ec1c3
#
_cell.length_a   1.000
_cell.length_b   1.000
_cell.length_c   1.000
_cell.angle_alpha   90.00
_cell.angle_beta   90.00
_cell.angle_gamma   90.00
#
_symmetry.space_group_name_H-M   'P 1'
#
loop_
_entity.id
_entity.type
_entity.pdbx_description
1 polymer ?
#
loop_
_entity_poly.entity_id
_entity_poly.type
_entity_poly.pdbx_seq_one_letter_code
_entity_poly.pdbx_strand_id
1 'polypeptide(L)'
;MFIQWWLIVKKKEMTRVMVWEKLTPVTIVEIVPQKVIRHKTQDKDGYTALVVWVMGKNDTYRKQKEFNVSPELLTSFPVWYVFDDSLFETLSEVSVQWVSKGKGFAWVIKRHHMHGMPATHGHKFTRVGWSKGNRKPRRVQKGHPHAGHMGDEVITIKGIPLLQKLSFDNKKLLILKGSVPGSYNAFVSVYK
;
A
#
# COMPACT_ATOMS: atom_id res chain seq x y z
N MET A 1 4.69 -16.99 7.93
CA MET A 1 3.47 -16.40 8.51
C MET A 1 2.47 -16.32 7.37
N PHE A 2 1.51 -17.24 7.34
CA PHE A 2 0.49 -17.24 6.28
C PHE A 2 -0.48 -16.11 6.55
N ILE A 3 -0.75 -15.31 5.52
CA ILE A 3 -1.72 -14.23 5.57
C ILE A 3 -3.10 -14.86 5.58
N GLN A 4 -3.91 -14.53 6.58
CA GLN A 4 -5.19 -15.19 6.79
C GLN A 4 -6.24 -14.82 5.74
N TRP A 5 -6.17 -13.60 5.19
CA TRP A 5 -7.06 -13.14 4.14
C TRP A 5 -6.57 -11.81 3.55
N TRP A 6 -7.02 -11.50 2.33
CA TRP A 6 -6.72 -10.27 1.62
C TRP A 6 -7.99 -9.64 1.08
N LEU A 7 -8.06 -8.33 1.13
CA LEU A 7 -9.14 -7.58 0.52
C LEU A 7 -8.57 -6.39 -0.25
N ILE A 8 -9.23 -6.03 -1.35
CA ILE A 8 -8.89 -4.85 -2.12
C ILE A 8 -9.84 -3.73 -1.71
N VAL A 9 -9.27 -2.62 -1.27
CA VAL A 9 -10.01 -1.41 -0.93
C VAL A 9 -9.59 -0.27 -1.86
N LYS A 10 -10.42 0.72 -2.00
CA LYS A 10 -10.13 1.91 -2.80
C LYS A 10 -9.81 3.08 -1.89
N LYS A 11 -8.60 3.60 -1.99
CA LYS A 11 -8.20 4.80 -1.25
C LYS A 11 -9.00 6.00 -1.71
N LYS A 12 -9.68 6.68 -0.80
CA LYS A 12 -10.41 7.90 -1.08
C LYS A 12 -9.56 9.11 -0.72
N GLU A 13 -9.67 9.59 0.45
CA GLU A 13 -9.05 10.83 0.88
C GLU A 13 -8.38 10.68 2.24
N MET A 14 -7.68 11.71 2.64
CA MET A 14 -7.09 11.83 3.97
C MET A 14 -7.70 13.04 4.67
N THR A 15 -8.06 12.84 5.93
CA THR A 15 -8.62 13.88 6.78
C THR A 15 -8.06 13.76 8.19
N ARG A 16 -8.61 14.50 9.13
CA ARG A 16 -8.30 14.42 10.55
C ARG A 16 -9.58 14.09 11.31
N VAL A 17 -9.47 13.20 12.25
CA VAL A 17 -10.57 12.82 13.15
C VAL A 17 -10.11 13.01 14.59
N MET A 18 -11.01 13.48 15.42
CA MET A 18 -10.76 13.58 16.86
C MET A 18 -10.80 12.18 17.47
N VAL A 19 -9.68 11.76 18.04
CA VAL A 19 -9.57 10.49 18.77
C VAL A 19 -8.95 10.82 20.13
N TRP A 20 -9.68 10.55 21.22
CA TRP A 20 -9.19 10.84 22.57
C TRP A 20 -8.63 12.26 22.72
N GLU A 21 -9.43 13.27 22.30
CA GLU A 21 -9.07 14.71 22.36
C GLU A 21 -7.87 15.13 21.49
N LYS A 22 -7.34 14.22 20.64
CA LYS A 22 -6.26 14.52 19.70
C LYS A 22 -6.73 14.45 18.27
N LEU A 23 -6.43 15.49 17.49
CA LEU A 23 -6.61 15.45 16.03
C LEU A 23 -5.64 14.45 15.41
N THR A 24 -6.16 13.31 15.03
CA THR A 24 -5.39 12.21 14.45
C THR A 24 -5.56 12.19 12.94
N PRO A 25 -4.47 12.18 12.14
CA PRO A 25 -4.57 12.04 10.70
C PRO A 25 -5.08 10.63 10.35
N VAL A 26 -6.00 10.57 9.40
CA VAL A 26 -6.61 9.31 8.96
C VAL A 26 -6.73 9.24 7.44
N THR A 27 -6.74 8.02 6.93
CA THR A 27 -7.06 7.74 5.53
C THR A 27 -8.39 7.01 5.45
N ILE A 28 -9.30 7.52 4.64
CA ILE A 28 -10.59 6.90 4.34
C ILE A 28 -10.39 5.97 3.14
N VAL A 29 -10.77 4.70 3.31
CA VAL A 29 -10.77 3.71 2.24
C VAL A 29 -12.15 3.10 2.07
N GLU A 30 -12.56 2.88 0.84
CA GLU A 30 -13.83 2.28 0.46
C GLU A 30 -13.63 0.79 0.20
N ILE A 31 -14.42 -0.06 0.83
CA ILE A 31 -14.48 -1.48 0.50
C ILE A 31 -15.17 -1.60 -0.86
N VAL A 32 -14.50 -2.22 -1.81
CA VAL A 32 -15.03 -2.40 -3.16
C VAL A 32 -15.60 -3.81 -3.26
N PRO A 33 -16.79 -4.01 -3.86
CA PRO A 33 -17.33 -5.34 -4.09
C PRO A 33 -16.33 -6.18 -4.89
N GLN A 34 -16.05 -7.38 -4.42
CA GLN A 34 -15.12 -8.30 -5.03
C GLN A 34 -15.55 -9.74 -4.82
N LYS A 35 -15.28 -10.59 -5.80
CA LYS A 35 -15.65 -12.00 -5.78
C LYS A 35 -14.52 -12.91 -6.20
N VAL A 36 -14.50 -14.11 -5.63
CA VAL A 36 -13.58 -15.18 -6.01
C VAL A 36 -14.02 -15.75 -7.35
N ILE A 37 -13.11 -15.82 -8.30
CA ILE A 37 -13.38 -16.34 -9.65
C ILE A 37 -12.80 -17.73 -9.85
N ARG A 38 -11.61 -17.95 -9.32
CA ARG A 38 -10.89 -19.20 -9.53
C ARG A 38 -10.00 -19.45 -8.32
N HIS A 39 -9.84 -20.72 -8.00
CA HIS A 39 -8.78 -21.21 -7.12
C HIS A 39 -7.58 -21.67 -7.94
N LYS A 40 -6.40 -21.37 -7.46
CA LYS A 40 -5.17 -22.00 -7.89
C LYS A 40 -4.76 -23.03 -6.86
N THR A 41 -4.40 -24.22 -7.33
CA THR A 41 -4.04 -25.34 -6.48
C THR A 41 -2.62 -25.79 -6.75
N GLN A 42 -1.96 -26.40 -5.75
CA GLN A 42 -0.59 -26.88 -5.86
C GLN A 42 -0.41 -27.83 -7.05
N ASP A 43 -1.39 -28.71 -7.31
CA ASP A 43 -1.30 -29.74 -8.35
C ASP A 43 -1.33 -29.19 -9.79
N LYS A 44 -2.10 -28.12 -10.02
CA LYS A 44 -2.30 -27.55 -11.37
C LYS A 44 -1.43 -26.34 -11.63
N ASP A 45 -1.27 -25.48 -10.65
CA ASP A 45 -0.64 -24.16 -10.82
C ASP A 45 0.72 -24.07 -10.08
N GLY A 46 1.11 -25.09 -9.29
CA GLY A 46 2.36 -25.13 -8.52
C GLY A 46 2.35 -24.27 -7.24
N TYR A 47 1.24 -23.62 -6.91
CA TYR A 47 1.03 -22.86 -5.69
C TYR A 47 -0.45 -22.68 -5.39
N THR A 48 -0.77 -22.32 -4.14
CA THR A 48 -2.14 -22.14 -3.69
C THR A 48 -2.50 -20.66 -3.61
N ALA A 49 -3.53 -20.24 -4.36
CA ALA A 49 -3.98 -18.85 -4.36
C ALA A 49 -5.47 -18.71 -4.69
N LEU A 50 -6.05 -17.62 -4.19
CA LEU A 50 -7.37 -17.13 -4.60
C LEU A 50 -7.21 -16.07 -5.68
N VAL A 51 -7.93 -16.24 -6.79
CA VAL A 51 -8.03 -15.24 -7.84
C VAL A 51 -9.31 -14.46 -7.63
N VAL A 52 -9.17 -13.16 -7.37
CA VAL A 52 -10.28 -12.28 -7.01
C VAL A 52 -10.48 -11.21 -8.07
N TRP A 53 -11.73 -10.97 -8.45
CA TRP A 53 -12.11 -9.83 -9.27
C TRP A 53 -12.68 -8.71 -8.42
N VAL A 54 -12.21 -7.53 -8.68
CA VAL A 54 -12.81 -6.29 -8.17
C VAL A 54 -13.91 -5.87 -9.13
N MET A 55 -15.11 -5.76 -8.61
CA MET A 55 -16.29 -5.37 -9.36
C MET A 55 -16.31 -3.86 -9.59
N GLY A 56 -16.68 -3.45 -10.79
CA GLY A 56 -16.99 -2.08 -11.13
C GLY A 56 -18.48 -1.75 -10.96
N LYS A 57 -18.89 -0.59 -11.44
CA LYS A 57 -20.32 -0.27 -11.60
C LYS A 57 -20.92 -1.25 -12.60
N ASN A 58 -22.15 -1.70 -12.34
CA ASN A 58 -22.91 -2.65 -13.19
C ASN A 58 -22.22 -4.01 -13.37
N ASP A 59 -21.60 -4.54 -12.31
CA ASP A 59 -20.92 -5.85 -12.31
C ASP A 59 -19.85 -6.05 -13.38
N THR A 60 -19.35 -4.97 -13.95
CA THR A 60 -18.27 -5.04 -14.93
C THR A 60 -16.94 -5.34 -14.23
N TYR A 61 -16.13 -6.20 -14.85
CA TYR A 61 -14.77 -6.48 -14.41
C TYR A 61 -13.92 -5.21 -14.45
N ARG A 62 -13.21 -4.93 -13.35
CA ARG A 62 -12.33 -3.77 -13.27
C ARG A 62 -10.88 -4.11 -13.01
N LYS A 63 -10.61 -5.06 -12.14
CA LYS A 63 -9.25 -5.48 -11.79
C LYS A 63 -9.24 -6.89 -11.23
N GLN A 64 -8.24 -7.66 -11.62
CA GLN A 64 -7.97 -8.98 -11.08
C GLN A 64 -6.73 -8.93 -10.19
N LYS A 65 -6.74 -9.68 -9.10
CA LYS A 65 -5.57 -9.88 -8.25
C LYS A 65 -5.55 -11.29 -7.68
N GLU A 66 -4.34 -11.81 -7.51
CA GLU A 66 -4.09 -13.10 -6.88
C GLU A 66 -3.60 -12.88 -5.46
N PHE A 67 -4.07 -13.71 -4.55
CA PHE A 67 -3.67 -13.74 -3.16
C PHE A 67 -3.23 -15.13 -2.76
N ASN A 68 -1.95 -15.28 -2.42
CA ASN A 68 -1.43 -16.54 -1.91
C ASN A 68 -2.04 -16.78 -0.52
N VAL A 69 -2.69 -17.93 -0.37
CA VAL A 69 -3.40 -18.34 0.85
C VAL A 69 -3.03 -19.76 1.23
N SER A 70 -3.30 -20.13 2.47
CA SER A 70 -3.18 -21.52 2.90
C SER A 70 -4.27 -22.39 2.21
N PRO A 71 -4.02 -23.69 2.01
CA PRO A 71 -5.02 -24.58 1.40
C PRO A 71 -6.38 -24.60 2.12
N GLU A 72 -6.37 -24.43 3.43
CA GLU A 72 -7.57 -24.39 4.27
C GLU A 72 -8.51 -23.23 3.90
N LEU A 73 -7.96 -22.10 3.48
CA LEU A 73 -8.76 -20.95 3.09
C LEU A 73 -9.46 -21.11 1.73
N LEU A 74 -9.02 -22.06 0.89
CA LEU A 74 -9.74 -22.37 -0.34
C LEU A 74 -11.12 -22.97 -0.07
N THR A 75 -11.26 -23.77 0.99
CA THR A 75 -12.54 -24.35 1.40
C THR A 75 -13.46 -23.31 2.02
N SER A 76 -12.89 -22.35 2.74
CA SER A 76 -13.65 -21.26 3.39
C SER A 76 -14.20 -20.24 2.39
N PHE A 77 -13.52 -20.05 1.25
CA PHE A 77 -13.91 -19.08 0.21
C PHE A 77 -14.16 -19.79 -1.12
N PRO A 78 -15.35 -20.37 -1.35
CA PRO A 78 -15.64 -21.07 -2.61
C PRO A 78 -15.64 -20.12 -3.81
N VAL A 79 -15.54 -20.67 -5.01
CA VAL A 79 -15.67 -19.90 -6.26
C VAL A 79 -17.02 -19.18 -6.26
N TRP A 80 -17.03 -17.93 -6.70
CA TRP A 80 -18.16 -16.98 -6.67
C TRP A 80 -18.49 -16.40 -5.29
N TYR A 81 -17.73 -16.73 -4.25
CA TYR A 81 -17.89 -16.08 -2.96
C TYR A 81 -17.66 -14.56 -3.09
N VAL A 82 -18.60 -13.78 -2.57
CA VAL A 82 -18.51 -12.32 -2.52
C VAL A 82 -17.98 -11.91 -1.15
N PHE A 83 -16.89 -11.19 -1.14
CA PHE A 83 -16.32 -10.68 0.10
C PHE A 83 -17.18 -9.55 0.68
N ASP A 84 -17.47 -9.67 1.96
CA ASP A 84 -18.22 -8.69 2.74
C ASP A 84 -17.31 -8.00 3.78
N ASP A 85 -17.85 -6.98 4.42
CA ASP A 85 -17.18 -6.22 5.49
C ASP A 85 -17.10 -6.96 6.83
N SER A 86 -17.83 -8.06 6.99
CA SER A 86 -17.78 -8.91 8.18
C SER A 86 -16.36 -9.34 8.56
N LEU A 87 -15.48 -9.50 7.58
CA LEU A 87 -14.06 -9.81 7.80
C LEU A 87 -13.31 -8.78 8.66
N PHE A 88 -13.80 -7.55 8.70
CA PHE A 88 -13.20 -6.48 9.50
C PHE A 88 -13.82 -6.32 10.89
N GLU A 89 -14.90 -7.03 11.22
CA GLU A 89 -15.65 -6.80 12.47
C GLU A 89 -14.80 -7.00 13.72
N THR A 90 -13.97 -8.01 13.72
CA THR A 90 -13.14 -8.38 14.87
C THR A 90 -11.75 -7.74 14.86
N LEU A 91 -11.42 -6.92 13.84
CA LEU A 91 -10.07 -6.42 13.67
C LEU A 91 -9.86 -5.05 14.29
N SER A 92 -8.81 -4.94 15.07
CA SER A 92 -8.28 -3.67 15.59
C SER A 92 -7.19 -3.09 14.68
N GLU A 93 -6.44 -3.94 13.98
CA GLU A 93 -5.31 -3.55 13.15
C GLU A 93 -5.31 -4.30 11.82
N VAL A 94 -4.77 -3.64 10.79
CA VAL A 94 -4.62 -4.19 9.45
C VAL A 94 -3.24 -3.87 8.89
N SER A 95 -2.78 -4.70 7.96
CA SER A 95 -1.60 -4.41 7.15
C SER A 95 -2.04 -3.97 5.76
N VAL A 96 -1.29 -3.05 5.16
CA VAL A 96 -1.64 -2.46 3.87
C VAL A 96 -0.45 -2.55 2.93
N GLN A 97 -0.68 -3.01 1.70
CA GLN A 97 0.34 -3.10 0.68
C GLN A 97 -0.14 -2.48 -0.64
N TRP A 98 0.64 -1.59 -1.19
CA TRP A 98 0.40 -1.03 -2.52
C TRP A 98 1.63 -0.30 -3.06
N VAL A 99 1.53 0.09 -4.33
CA VAL A 99 2.53 0.91 -5.01
C VAL A 99 2.45 2.35 -4.51
N SER A 100 3.57 2.92 -4.09
CA SER A 100 3.66 4.31 -3.66
C SER A 100 3.50 5.28 -4.84
N LYS A 101 3.25 6.55 -4.54
CA LYS A 101 3.22 7.58 -5.59
C LYS A 101 4.59 7.73 -6.24
N GLY A 102 4.65 7.65 -7.57
CA GLY A 102 5.84 7.95 -8.33
C GLY A 102 6.24 9.44 -8.15
N LYS A 103 7.54 9.67 -7.98
CA LYS A 103 8.14 11.01 -7.85
C LYS A 103 9.17 11.28 -8.95
N GLY A 104 9.24 10.37 -9.94
CA GLY A 104 10.18 10.45 -11.05
C GLY A 104 11.65 10.39 -10.63
N PHE A 105 12.52 11.01 -11.41
CA PHE A 105 13.92 11.17 -11.06
C PHE A 105 14.04 12.22 -9.96
N ALA A 106 14.68 11.86 -8.85
CA ALA A 106 14.88 12.75 -7.72
C ALA A 106 16.36 12.85 -7.36
N TRP A 107 16.79 14.09 -7.05
CA TRP A 107 18.14 14.36 -6.57
C TRP A 107 18.31 13.87 -5.13
N VAL A 108 19.56 13.71 -4.72
CA VAL A 108 19.98 13.15 -3.43
C VAL A 108 19.35 13.84 -2.22
N ILE A 109 19.11 15.13 -2.29
CA ILE A 109 18.47 15.90 -1.21
C ILE A 109 17.04 15.40 -0.99
N LYS A 110 16.25 15.27 -2.04
CA LYS A 110 14.87 14.77 -1.94
C LYS A 110 14.80 13.26 -1.69
N ARG A 111 15.70 12.49 -2.37
CA ARG A 111 15.65 11.02 -2.33
C ARG A 111 16.20 10.44 -1.04
N HIS A 112 17.27 11.04 -0.50
CA HIS A 112 18.01 10.53 0.66
C HIS A 112 18.07 11.51 1.83
N HIS A 113 17.31 12.61 1.77
CA HIS A 113 17.24 13.64 2.83
C HIS A 113 18.60 14.23 3.20
N MET A 114 19.51 14.32 2.24
CA MET A 114 20.81 14.95 2.45
C MET A 114 20.67 16.46 2.61
N HIS A 115 21.54 17.05 3.43
CA HIS A 115 21.69 18.48 3.47
C HIS A 115 22.29 18.99 2.14
N GLY A 116 21.73 20.08 1.63
CA GLY A 116 22.29 20.80 0.50
C GLY A 116 23.50 21.64 0.93
N MET A 117 24.11 22.32 -0.05
CA MET A 117 25.12 23.32 0.18
C MET A 117 24.47 24.68 0.46
N PRO A 118 25.21 25.68 0.97
CA PRO A 118 24.71 27.03 1.20
C PRO A 118 23.99 27.59 -0.03
N ALA A 119 22.83 28.20 0.15
CA ALA A 119 22.06 28.83 -0.93
C ALA A 119 22.55 30.23 -1.30
N THR A 120 23.36 30.82 -0.41
CA THR A 120 23.92 32.19 -0.52
C THR A 120 25.46 32.18 -0.37
N HIS A 121 26.07 33.36 -0.21
CA HIS A 121 27.52 33.53 -0.08
C HIS A 121 28.33 33.03 -1.29
N GLY A 122 27.79 33.18 -2.51
CA GLY A 122 28.49 32.83 -3.76
C GLY A 122 28.73 31.34 -4.00
N HIS A 123 28.05 30.46 -3.25
CA HIS A 123 28.20 29.01 -3.44
C HIS A 123 27.60 28.56 -4.77
N LYS A 124 28.41 27.98 -5.66
CA LYS A 124 27.97 27.63 -7.03
C LYS A 124 26.95 26.50 -7.09
N PHE A 125 26.97 25.55 -6.15
CA PHE A 125 26.19 24.33 -6.17
C PHE A 125 25.35 24.20 -4.91
N THR A 126 24.05 24.37 -5.00
CA THR A 126 23.12 24.29 -3.84
C THR A 126 22.58 22.90 -3.62
N ARG A 127 22.42 22.11 -4.66
CA ARG A 127 21.71 20.80 -4.63
C ARG A 127 22.62 19.60 -4.88
N VAL A 128 23.90 19.74 -4.71
CA VAL A 128 24.88 18.65 -4.90
C VAL A 128 24.99 17.81 -3.63
N GLY A 129 25.15 16.51 -3.80
CA GLY A 129 25.43 15.60 -2.70
C GLY A 129 26.86 15.74 -2.16
N TRP A 130 27.11 15.12 -1.02
CA TRP A 130 28.41 15.13 -0.34
C TRP A 130 29.48 14.35 -1.11
N SER A 131 30.71 14.35 -0.55
CA SER A 131 31.81 13.56 -1.05
C SER A 131 31.44 12.11 -1.30
N LYS A 132 32.02 11.49 -2.32
CA LYS A 132 31.75 10.10 -2.70
C LYS A 132 32.77 9.11 -2.13
N GLY A 133 33.67 9.56 -1.31
CA GLY A 133 34.70 8.75 -0.66
C GLY A 133 36.13 9.31 -0.83
N ASN A 134 37.09 8.57 -0.35
CA ASN A 134 38.49 8.87 -0.40
C ASN A 134 39.13 8.43 -1.73
N ARG A 135 40.43 8.71 -1.88
CA ARG A 135 41.25 8.34 -3.07
C ARG A 135 41.21 6.83 -3.36
N LYS A 136 41.24 6.00 -2.32
CA LYS A 136 41.03 4.56 -2.43
C LYS A 136 39.68 4.21 -1.80
N PRO A 137 38.86 3.31 -2.38
CA PRO A 137 39.19 2.26 -3.36
C PRO A 137 39.10 2.63 -4.84
N ARG A 138 39.23 3.86 -5.25
CA ARG A 138 39.13 4.37 -6.65
C ARG A 138 37.81 4.09 -7.36
N ARG A 139 36.75 3.83 -6.60
CA ARG A 139 35.37 3.64 -7.05
C ARG A 139 34.42 4.12 -5.99
N VAL A 140 33.18 4.38 -6.39
CA VAL A 140 32.09 4.60 -5.45
C VAL A 140 31.62 3.27 -4.89
N GLN A 141 31.44 3.18 -3.58
CA GLN A 141 30.96 1.95 -2.94
C GLN A 141 29.51 1.66 -3.34
N LYS A 142 29.16 0.37 -3.43
CA LYS A 142 27.77 -0.07 -3.66
C LYS A 142 26.88 0.44 -2.52
N GLY A 143 25.66 0.87 -2.87
CA GLY A 143 24.72 1.40 -1.88
C GLY A 143 24.92 2.87 -1.50
N HIS A 144 25.97 3.54 -2.02
CA HIS A 144 26.15 4.97 -1.77
C HIS A 144 24.97 5.78 -2.34
N PRO A 145 24.41 6.72 -1.55
CA PRO A 145 23.26 7.50 -1.98
C PRO A 145 23.53 8.36 -3.21
N HIS A 146 22.75 8.14 -4.26
CA HIS A 146 22.78 8.87 -5.51
C HIS A 146 21.40 9.37 -5.93
N ALA A 147 21.35 10.32 -6.84
CA ALA A 147 20.14 10.66 -7.56
C ALA A 147 19.63 9.46 -8.35
N GLY A 148 18.33 9.37 -8.55
CA GLY A 148 17.70 8.28 -9.29
C GLY A 148 16.18 8.26 -9.13
N HIS A 149 15.58 7.18 -9.59
CA HIS A 149 14.15 6.97 -9.48
C HIS A 149 13.70 6.95 -8.02
N MET A 150 12.56 7.58 -7.73
CA MET A 150 11.96 7.63 -6.40
C MET A 150 10.46 7.39 -6.50
N GLY A 151 9.94 6.60 -5.58
CA GLY A 151 8.53 6.19 -5.60
C GLY A 151 8.26 5.12 -6.65
N ASP A 152 6.99 4.83 -6.89
CA ASP A 152 6.51 3.74 -7.76
C ASP A 152 7.05 2.37 -7.29
N GLU A 153 7.17 2.21 -5.99
CA GLU A 153 7.67 1.02 -5.33
C GLU A 153 6.56 0.40 -4.49
N VAL A 154 6.53 -0.93 -4.41
CA VAL A 154 5.60 -1.64 -3.54
C VAL A 154 6.01 -1.42 -2.09
N ILE A 155 5.13 -0.79 -1.32
CA ILE A 155 5.32 -0.52 0.10
C ILE A 155 4.29 -1.31 0.90
N THR A 156 4.77 -1.96 1.95
CA THR A 156 3.94 -2.64 2.94
C THR A 156 4.04 -1.92 4.27
N ILE A 157 2.91 -1.51 4.82
CA ILE A 157 2.79 -0.93 6.15
C ILE A 157 2.00 -1.93 7.00
N LYS A 158 2.59 -2.38 8.09
CA LYS A 158 2.00 -3.35 9.02
C LYS A 158 1.44 -2.65 10.25
N GLY A 159 0.42 -3.25 10.88
CA GLY A 159 -0.11 -2.78 12.16
C GLY A 159 -0.75 -1.39 12.10
N ILE A 160 -1.51 -1.10 11.04
CA ILE A 160 -2.27 0.15 10.96
C ILE A 160 -3.55 -0.01 11.78
N PRO A 161 -3.76 0.82 12.84
CA PRO A 161 -5.01 0.77 13.59
C PRO A 161 -6.22 1.11 12.74
N LEU A 162 -7.24 0.27 12.82
CA LEU A 162 -8.56 0.51 12.28
C LEU A 162 -9.39 1.25 13.32
N LEU A 163 -9.61 2.55 13.11
CA LEU A 163 -10.28 3.41 14.09
C LEU A 163 -11.80 3.25 14.05
N GLN A 164 -12.37 3.20 12.86
CA GLN A 164 -13.82 3.20 12.70
C GLN A 164 -14.22 2.56 11.38
N LYS A 165 -15.40 1.97 11.36
CA LYS A 165 -16.11 1.49 10.18
C LYS A 165 -17.36 2.32 10.01
N LEU A 166 -17.62 2.78 8.81
CA LEU A 166 -18.78 3.57 8.48
C LEU A 166 -19.49 2.93 7.30
N SER A 167 -20.81 2.86 7.39
CA SER A 167 -21.68 2.49 6.28
C SER A 167 -22.53 3.69 5.93
N PHE A 168 -22.42 4.19 4.70
CA PHE A 168 -23.12 5.37 4.22
C PHE A 168 -23.51 5.19 2.75
N ASP A 169 -24.76 5.42 2.40
CA ASP A 169 -25.30 5.33 1.04
C ASP A 169 -24.82 4.07 0.27
N ASN A 170 -25.00 2.89 0.84
CA ASN A 170 -24.53 1.61 0.28
C ASN A 170 -23.01 1.50 0.07
N LYS A 171 -22.23 2.45 0.61
CA LYS A 171 -20.78 2.38 0.61
C LYS A 171 -20.28 2.02 2.00
N LYS A 172 -19.36 1.09 2.02
CA LYS A 172 -18.70 0.64 3.25
C LYS A 172 -17.31 1.27 3.29
N LEU A 173 -17.04 2.06 4.32
CA LEU A 173 -15.82 2.82 4.50
C LEU A 173 -15.07 2.36 5.74
N LEU A 174 -13.75 2.27 5.64
CA LEU A 174 -12.86 2.05 6.76
C LEU A 174 -12.02 3.30 7.00
N ILE A 175 -11.87 3.67 8.26
CA ILE A 175 -11.00 4.77 8.70
C ILE A 175 -9.72 4.19 9.28
N LEU A 176 -8.63 4.32 8.55
CA LEU A 176 -7.31 3.84 8.93
C LEU A 176 -6.48 4.98 9.50
N LYS A 177 -5.79 4.74 10.62
CA LYS A 177 -4.90 5.73 11.22
C LYS A 177 -3.67 5.97 10.36
N GLY A 178 -3.38 7.24 10.06
CA GLY A 178 -2.19 7.63 9.32
C GLY A 178 -2.33 7.57 7.80
N SER A 179 -1.19 7.50 7.12
CA SER A 179 -1.12 7.51 5.67
C SER A 179 -1.08 6.10 5.08
N VAL A 180 -1.70 5.93 3.93
CA VAL A 180 -1.73 4.69 3.16
C VAL A 180 -1.03 4.94 1.81
N PRO A 181 -0.20 4.01 1.29
CA PRO A 181 0.47 4.18 0.01
C PRO A 181 -0.53 4.32 -1.16
N GLY A 182 -0.07 4.90 -2.25
CA GLY A 182 -0.86 5.10 -3.46
C GLY A 182 -1.51 6.47 -3.60
N SER A 183 -1.98 6.76 -4.81
CA SER A 183 -2.69 7.99 -5.17
C SER A 183 -4.15 7.95 -4.74
N TYR A 184 -4.84 9.08 -4.93
CA TYR A 184 -6.29 9.13 -4.83
C TYR A 184 -6.95 8.12 -5.78
N ASN A 185 -7.98 7.45 -5.34
CA ASN A 185 -8.68 6.38 -6.06
C ASN A 185 -7.83 5.13 -6.40
N ALA A 186 -6.61 4.99 -5.88
CA ALA A 186 -5.83 3.78 -6.04
C ALA A 186 -6.48 2.59 -5.30
N PHE A 187 -6.37 1.43 -5.90
CA PHE A 187 -6.72 0.18 -5.23
C PHE A 187 -5.56 -0.23 -4.32
N VAL A 188 -5.88 -0.62 -3.12
CA VAL A 188 -4.89 -0.97 -2.09
C VAL A 188 -5.26 -2.33 -1.51
N SER A 189 -4.28 -3.19 -1.32
CA SER A 189 -4.49 -4.48 -0.67
C SER A 189 -4.39 -4.31 0.84
N VAL A 190 -5.41 -4.77 1.54
CA VAL A 190 -5.49 -4.81 3.00
C VAL A 190 -5.52 -6.27 3.44
N TYR A 191 -4.78 -6.61 4.48
CA TYR A 191 -4.67 -7.98 4.98
C TYR A 191 -4.34 -8.01 6.47
N LYS A 192 -4.57 -9.15 7.08
CA LYS A 192 -4.17 -9.47 8.46
C LYS A 192 -3.05 -10.51 8.48
#